data_94b32656657168440d09e363dd5f4fb2
#
_entry.id   94b32656657168440d09e363dd5f4fb2
#
_cell.length_a   1.000
_cell.length_b   1.000
_cell.length_c   1.000
_cell.angle_alpha   90.00
_cell.angle_beta   90.00
_cell.angle_gamma   90.00
#
_symmetry.space_group_name_H-M   'P 1'
#
loop_
_entity.id
_entity.type
_entity.pdbx_description
1 polymer ?
#
loop_
_entity_poly.entity_id
_entity_poly.type
_entity_poly.pdbx_seq_one_letter_code
_entity_poly.pdbx_strand_id
1 'polypeptide(L)'
;MVNVIMHGCNGHMGRVVTELIEKDENVQIVAGIDAYTGVQNEYPVFPSIKECTVKADVIIDFAVAQAVDGLLEYAVETGTPVVLCTTGLSAEQLEKVNQASKKVAIL
;
A
#
# COMPACT_ATOMS: atom_id res chain seq x y z
N MET A 1 -6.03 13.46 11.40
CA MET A 1 -6.18 12.95 10.01
C MET A 1 -5.23 11.79 9.79
N VAL A 2 -5.74 10.66 9.36
CA VAL A 2 -4.92 9.49 9.02
C VAL A 2 -4.47 9.61 7.58
N ASN A 3 -3.17 9.54 7.35
CA ASN A 3 -2.57 9.63 6.03
C ASN A 3 -2.29 8.23 5.49
N VAL A 4 -2.78 7.93 4.30
CA VAL A 4 -2.74 6.59 3.69
C VAL A 4 -1.92 6.60 2.41
N ILE A 5 -1.06 5.59 2.25
CA ILE A 5 -0.50 5.23 0.95
C ILE A 5 -1.36 4.09 0.40
N MET A 6 -1.92 4.28 -0.80
CA MET A 6 -2.75 3.28 -1.47
C MET A 6 -1.89 2.46 -2.42
N HIS A 7 -1.51 1.26 -2.02
CA HIS A 7 -0.69 0.34 -2.82
C HIS A 7 -1.60 -0.46 -3.76
N GLY A 8 -1.42 -0.30 -5.07
CA GLY A 8 -2.35 -0.83 -6.06
C GLY A 8 -3.51 0.12 -6.35
N CYS A 9 -3.26 1.43 -6.29
CA CYS A 9 -4.32 2.46 -6.34
C CYS A 9 -5.14 2.47 -7.63
N ASN A 10 -4.58 2.06 -8.75
CA ASN A 10 -5.25 2.10 -10.06
C ASN A 10 -5.91 0.77 -10.43
N GLY A 11 -5.82 -0.25 -9.59
CA GLY A 11 -6.59 -1.49 -9.74
C GLY A 11 -8.04 -1.29 -9.30
N HIS A 12 -8.89 -2.30 -9.58
CA HIS A 12 -10.32 -2.20 -9.28
C HIS A 12 -10.59 -1.89 -7.80
N MET A 13 -10.04 -2.69 -6.89
CA MET A 13 -10.28 -2.51 -5.46
C MET A 13 -9.61 -1.24 -4.91
N GLY A 14 -8.43 -0.90 -5.42
CA GLY A 14 -7.75 0.35 -5.03
C GLY A 14 -8.60 1.58 -5.35
N ARG A 15 -9.26 1.57 -6.49
CA ARG A 15 -10.14 2.68 -6.90
C ARG A 15 -11.41 2.74 -6.06
N VAL A 16 -12.00 1.59 -5.73
CA VAL A 16 -13.18 1.54 -4.85
C VAL A 16 -12.84 2.08 -3.46
N VAL A 17 -11.74 1.63 -2.89
CA VAL A 17 -11.31 2.08 -1.56
C VAL A 17 -10.95 3.56 -1.59
N THR A 18 -10.32 4.04 -2.66
CA THR A 18 -10.01 5.46 -2.84
C THR A 18 -11.29 6.30 -2.77
N GLU A 19 -12.34 5.90 -3.46
CA GLU A 19 -13.62 6.62 -3.43
C GLU A 19 -14.23 6.65 -2.03
N LEU A 20 -14.13 5.55 -1.28
CA LEU A 20 -14.62 5.49 0.10
C LEU A 20 -13.84 6.43 1.01
N ILE A 21 -12.52 6.48 0.85
CA ILE A 21 -11.65 7.34 1.67
C ILE A 21 -11.91 8.81 1.38
N GLU A 22 -12.14 9.18 0.11
CA GLU A 22 -12.43 10.56 -0.28
C GLU A 22 -13.67 11.12 0.42
N LYS A 23 -14.60 10.26 0.83
CA LYS A 23 -15.81 10.64 1.55
C LYS A 23 -15.62 10.75 3.06
N ASP A 24 -14.47 10.34 3.58
CA ASP A 24 -14.18 10.34 5.01
C ASP A 24 -13.34 11.58 5.38
N GLU A 25 -13.83 12.37 6.32
CA GLU A 25 -13.17 13.59 6.78
C GLU A 25 -11.93 13.34 7.62
N ASN A 26 -11.75 12.11 8.12
CA ASN A 26 -10.68 11.77 9.05
C ASN A 26 -9.52 11.00 8.38
N VAL A 27 -9.65 10.65 7.11
CA VAL A 27 -8.67 9.87 6.36
C VAL A 27 -8.42 10.51 5.00
N GLN A 28 -7.17 10.53 4.58
CA GLN A 28 -6.83 11.01 3.23
C GLN A 28 -5.74 10.15 2.61
N ILE A 29 -5.78 10.01 1.30
CA ILE A 29 -4.70 9.36 0.54
C ILE A 29 -3.67 10.43 0.20
N VAL A 30 -2.44 10.22 0.66
CA VAL A 30 -1.33 11.15 0.40
C VAL A 30 -0.46 10.71 -0.75
N ALA A 31 -0.50 9.43 -1.12
CA ALA A 31 0.21 8.89 -2.27
C ALA A 31 -0.41 7.56 -2.70
N GLY A 32 -0.25 7.23 -3.97
CA GLY A 32 -0.62 5.94 -4.52
C GLY A 32 0.58 5.25 -5.14
N ILE A 33 0.54 3.94 -5.20
CA ILE A 33 1.56 3.11 -5.83
C ILE A 33 0.87 2.21 -6.86
N ASP A 34 1.29 2.31 -8.10
CA ASP A 34 0.83 1.40 -9.15
C ASP A 34 1.79 1.44 -10.32
N ALA A 35 2.11 0.28 -10.89
CA ALA A 35 2.90 0.20 -12.10
C ALA A 35 2.17 0.83 -13.30
N TYR A 36 0.83 0.79 -13.28
CA TYR A 36 0.02 1.45 -14.28
C TYR A 36 -0.27 2.89 -13.85
N THR A 37 0.32 3.86 -14.55
CA THR A 37 0.22 5.28 -14.24
C THR A 37 -0.61 6.06 -15.25
N GLY A 38 -1.35 5.37 -16.12
CA GLY A 38 -2.19 5.97 -17.15
C GLY A 38 -3.50 6.58 -16.65
N VAL A 39 -3.77 6.53 -15.34
CA VAL A 39 -4.97 7.09 -14.71
C VAL A 39 -4.61 8.42 -14.08
N GLN A 40 -5.49 9.41 -14.20
CA GLN A 40 -5.33 10.68 -13.50
C GLN A 40 -5.83 10.52 -12.06
N ASN A 41 -4.95 10.78 -11.10
CA ASN A 41 -5.24 10.68 -9.68
C ASN A 41 -5.13 12.06 -9.02
N GLU A 42 -5.84 12.26 -7.90
CA GLU A 42 -5.80 13.50 -7.12
C GLU A 42 -4.61 13.56 -6.16
N TYR A 43 -3.82 12.51 -6.12
CA TYR A 43 -2.61 12.39 -5.29
C TYR A 43 -1.45 11.89 -6.16
N PRO A 44 -0.19 12.12 -5.73
CA PRO A 44 0.95 11.63 -6.51
C PRO A 44 0.97 10.11 -6.56
N VAL A 45 1.28 9.54 -7.72
CA VAL A 45 1.39 8.11 -7.94
C VAL A 45 2.81 7.75 -8.33
N PHE A 46 3.38 6.77 -7.65
CA PHE A 46 4.73 6.28 -7.90
C PHE A 46 4.65 4.87 -8.50
N PRO A 47 5.54 4.52 -9.45
CA PRO A 47 5.48 3.19 -10.09
C PRO A 47 5.84 2.03 -9.14
N SER A 48 6.59 2.30 -8.07
CA SER A 48 6.88 1.30 -7.03
C SER A 48 6.95 1.98 -5.67
N ILE A 49 6.72 1.18 -4.60
CA ILE A 49 6.74 1.70 -3.23
C ILE A 49 8.12 2.26 -2.85
N LYS A 50 9.19 1.72 -3.42
CA LYS A 50 10.56 2.17 -3.14
C LYS A 50 10.84 3.57 -3.68
N GLU A 51 10.09 4.02 -4.67
CA GLU A 51 10.21 5.35 -5.24
C GLU A 51 9.35 6.39 -4.51
N CYS A 52 8.49 5.93 -3.60
CA CYS A 52 7.61 6.82 -2.84
C CYS A 52 8.40 7.62 -1.82
N THR A 53 8.35 8.94 -1.94
CA THR A 53 9.01 9.87 -1.02
C THR A 53 8.05 10.46 0.00
N VAL A 54 6.77 10.12 -0.07
CA VAL A 54 5.72 10.62 0.81
C VAL A 54 5.59 9.69 2.01
N LYS A 55 5.55 10.25 3.22
CA LYS A 55 5.34 9.47 4.45
C LYS A 55 3.86 9.38 4.76
N ALA A 56 3.45 8.25 5.35
CA ALA A 56 2.07 8.00 5.73
C ALA A 56 1.99 7.28 7.07
N ASP A 57 0.78 7.20 7.61
CA ASP A 57 0.50 6.51 8.87
C ASP A 57 0.23 5.02 8.65
N VAL A 58 -0.26 4.66 7.47
CA VAL A 58 -0.61 3.29 7.12
C VAL A 58 -0.57 3.09 5.61
N ILE A 59 -0.26 1.87 5.19
CA ILE A 59 -0.35 1.46 3.79
C ILE A 59 -1.52 0.49 3.66
N ILE A 60 -2.43 0.76 2.74
CA ILE A 60 -3.51 -0.17 2.38
C ILE A 60 -3.13 -0.80 1.06
N ASP A 61 -3.09 -2.14 1.01
CA ASP A 61 -2.57 -2.88 -0.13
C ASP A 61 -3.63 -3.73 -0.82
N PHE A 62 -3.83 -3.45 -2.12
CA PHE A 62 -4.62 -4.25 -3.05
C PHE A 62 -3.86 -4.44 -4.36
N ALA A 63 -2.57 -4.70 -4.29
CA ALA A 63 -1.71 -4.84 -5.47
C ALA A 63 -1.65 -6.30 -5.96
N VAL A 64 -0.55 -6.67 -6.57
CA VAL A 64 -0.29 -8.03 -7.05
C VAL A 64 0.81 -8.69 -6.22
N ALA A 65 0.86 -10.01 -6.21
CA ALA A 65 1.81 -10.75 -5.38
C ALA A 65 3.28 -10.36 -5.64
N GLN A 66 3.62 -10.03 -6.88
CA GLN A 66 4.97 -9.61 -7.24
C GLN A 66 5.43 -8.33 -6.54
N ALA A 67 4.49 -7.49 -6.11
CA ALA A 67 4.80 -6.23 -5.45
C ALA A 67 4.93 -6.34 -3.93
N VAL A 68 4.59 -7.48 -3.35
CA VAL A 68 4.52 -7.65 -1.89
C VAL A 68 5.90 -7.64 -1.24
N ASP A 69 6.91 -8.25 -1.86
CA ASP A 69 8.26 -8.30 -1.27
C ASP A 69 8.80 -6.89 -1.03
N GLY A 70 8.70 -6.01 -2.03
CA GLY A 70 9.13 -4.61 -1.90
C GLY A 70 8.30 -3.85 -0.87
N LEU A 71 7.00 -4.11 -0.81
CA LEU A 71 6.12 -3.52 0.18
C LEU A 71 6.54 -3.87 1.60
N LEU A 72 6.85 -5.14 1.87
CA LEU A 72 7.26 -5.59 3.20
C LEU A 72 8.59 -4.96 3.61
N GLU A 73 9.56 -4.90 2.70
CA GLU A 73 10.83 -4.23 2.96
C GLU A 73 10.65 -2.76 3.31
N TYR A 74 9.83 -2.06 2.55
CA TYR A 74 9.53 -0.65 2.80
C TYR A 74 8.85 -0.46 4.16
N ALA A 75 7.85 -1.29 4.47
CA ALA A 75 7.10 -1.19 5.71
C ALA A 75 8.00 -1.37 6.95
N VAL A 76 8.89 -2.36 6.91
CA VAL A 76 9.84 -2.63 8.00
C VAL A 76 10.85 -1.49 8.10
N GLU A 77 11.38 -1.02 6.99
CA GLU A 77 12.39 0.04 6.95
C GLU A 77 11.86 1.37 7.48
N THR A 78 10.62 1.71 7.15
CA THR A 78 10.00 2.97 7.57
C THR A 78 9.17 2.87 8.84
N GLY A 79 8.91 1.64 9.31
CA GLY A 79 8.04 1.42 10.47
C GLY A 79 6.56 1.71 10.18
N THR A 80 6.13 1.58 8.92
CA THR A 80 4.77 1.90 8.52
C THR A 80 3.87 0.65 8.56
N PRO A 81 2.78 0.66 9.32
CA PRO A 81 1.82 -0.46 9.35
C PRO A 81 1.18 -0.71 7.99
N VAL A 82 0.81 -1.96 7.73
CA VAL A 82 0.21 -2.39 6.46
C VAL A 82 -1.08 -3.15 6.69
N VAL A 83 -2.12 -2.78 5.94
CA VAL A 83 -3.32 -3.61 5.76
C VAL A 83 -3.12 -4.38 4.46
N LEU A 84 -2.77 -5.65 4.57
CA LEU A 84 -2.35 -6.49 3.44
C LEU A 84 -3.54 -7.26 2.89
N CYS A 85 -3.99 -6.90 1.69
CA CYS A 85 -5.14 -7.53 1.04
C CYS A 85 -4.80 -8.25 -0.27
N THR A 86 -3.54 -8.20 -0.70
CA THR A 86 -3.10 -8.94 -1.89
C THR A 86 -3.22 -10.43 -1.66
N THR A 87 -3.79 -11.14 -2.63
CA THR A 87 -3.99 -12.60 -2.59
C THR A 87 -2.95 -13.32 -3.47
N GLY A 88 -2.93 -14.65 -3.38
CA GLY A 88 -2.05 -15.47 -4.21
C GLY A 88 -0.59 -15.44 -3.80
N LEU A 89 -0.31 -15.20 -2.52
CA LEU A 89 1.06 -15.19 -2.01
C LEU A 89 1.63 -16.61 -1.95
N SER A 90 2.92 -16.74 -2.30
CA SER A 90 3.64 -18.00 -2.17
C SER A 90 3.93 -18.34 -0.70
N ALA A 91 4.33 -19.58 -0.43
CA ALA A 91 4.73 -19.98 0.93
C ALA A 91 5.91 -19.14 1.43
N GLU A 92 6.86 -18.82 0.55
CA GLU A 92 8.00 -17.94 0.88
C GLU A 92 7.53 -16.53 1.25
N GLN A 93 6.56 -16.01 0.51
CA GLN A 93 6.01 -14.69 0.79
C GLN A 93 5.25 -14.66 2.10
N LEU A 94 4.48 -15.70 2.41
CA LEU A 94 3.78 -15.81 3.70
C LEU A 94 4.76 -15.82 4.87
N GLU A 95 5.90 -16.49 4.72
CA GLU A 95 6.95 -16.46 5.73
C GLU A 95 7.56 -15.06 5.87
N LYS A 96 7.77 -14.35 4.76
CA LYS A 96 8.25 -12.96 4.79
C LYS A 96 7.25 -12.05 5.50
N VAL A 97 5.96 -12.25 5.28
CA VAL A 97 4.91 -11.52 5.99
C VAL A 97 5.00 -11.78 7.49
N ASN A 98 5.15 -13.04 7.87
CA ASN A 98 5.28 -13.42 9.28
C ASN A 98 6.52 -12.78 9.93
N GLN A 99 7.65 -12.76 9.25
CA GLN A 99 8.87 -12.12 9.76
C GLN A 99 8.69 -10.60 9.87
N ALA A 100 8.11 -9.97 8.86
CA ALA A 100 7.86 -8.53 8.87
C ALA A 100 6.88 -8.13 9.98
N SER A 101 5.87 -8.96 10.27
CA SER A 101 4.88 -8.68 11.32
C SER A 101 5.46 -8.63 12.72
N LYS A 102 6.66 -9.16 12.92
CA LYS A 102 7.39 -9.04 14.18
C LYS A 102 8.04 -7.68 14.39
N LYS A 103 8.13 -6.89 13.33
CA LYS A 103 8.81 -5.57 13.34
C LYS A 103 7.85 -4.42 13.13
N VAL A 104 6.75 -4.65 12.41
CA VAL A 104 5.73 -3.65 12.10
C VAL A 104 4.37 -4.33 12.05
N ALA A 105 3.30 -3.59 12.38
CA ALA A 105 1.94 -4.14 12.35
C ALA A 105 1.51 -4.47 10.92
N ILE A 106 1.12 -5.72 10.68
CA ILE A 106 0.58 -6.19 9.41
C ILE A 106 -0.71 -6.95 9.69
N LEU A 107 -1.78 -6.48 9.08
CA LEU A 107 -3.11 -7.07 9.27
C LEU A 107 -3.56 -7.83 8.04
#